data_a0be1044b43e5313459292400b40e23f
#
_entry.id   a0be1044b43e5313459292400b40e23f
#
_cell.length_a   1.000
_cell.length_b   1.000
_cell.length_c   1.000
_cell.angle_alpha   90.00
_cell.angle_beta   90.00
_cell.angle_gamma   90.00
#
_symmetry.space_group_name_H-M   'P 1'
#
loop_
_entity.id
_entity.type
_entity.pdbx_description
1 polymer ?
#
loop_
_entity_poly.entity_id
_entity_poly.type
_entity_poly.pdbx_seq_one_letter_code
_entity_poly.pdbx_strand_id
1 'polypeptide(L)'
;MVQSTTPAPGGTGLDSGEPLLRTVDLTRHFRLGGFRSRNMLHAVDSFSMTIGEREIVAVVGESGSGKTTVARLLTMIYPPTRGTIYYRGRAVNHLHSRRDILWYRGEVPLVFQDPYSAMTPVFRVSHGVMRSLKLHRPELDRAGRQREAQRVFDTVGLSPDMLAKFPYEMSGGQRQRVGFAQALAVQPRLILADEPVSMLDVSIRAGVLNMMARLREEEGVSLLYITHDLASARYVADRIIVMYAGHQVETGPADAVLSQPRHPYTQLLLSAAPDPREEPVDIPADSGEPPRVINPSEGCRFAPRCPLAIGVCASVTPELSKMGPAHEAACHVAAEDVERGRPVHRAFSSSPVAGASQSSALPTSETSGPQGRAPVG
;
A
#
# COMPACT_ATOMS: atom_id res chain seq x y z
N MET A 1 46.47 -16.76 -23.17
CA MET A 1 45.26 -16.34 -23.87
C MET A 1 44.10 -17.12 -23.27
N VAL A 2 43.39 -16.51 -22.32
CA VAL A 2 42.17 -17.07 -21.72
C VAL A 2 41.02 -16.22 -22.23
N GLN A 3 40.20 -16.80 -23.10
CA GLN A 3 39.00 -16.15 -23.62
C GLN A 3 37.93 -16.10 -22.51
N SER A 4 37.60 -14.92 -22.06
CA SER A 4 36.46 -14.68 -21.20
C SER A 4 35.20 -14.59 -22.05
N THR A 5 34.40 -15.64 -22.06
CA THR A 5 33.05 -15.65 -22.63
C THR A 5 32.09 -15.05 -21.62
N THR A 6 31.68 -13.82 -21.88
CA THR A 6 30.55 -13.18 -21.17
C THR A 6 29.25 -13.82 -21.69
N PRO A 7 28.39 -14.40 -20.83
CA PRO A 7 27.10 -14.90 -21.30
C PRO A 7 26.18 -13.72 -21.61
N ALA A 8 25.53 -13.79 -22.77
CA ALA A 8 24.41 -12.92 -23.15
C ALA A 8 23.25 -13.10 -22.18
N PRO A 9 22.40 -12.08 -21.94
CA PRO A 9 21.22 -12.22 -21.11
C PRO A 9 20.16 -13.05 -21.85
N GLY A 10 20.28 -14.38 -21.72
CA GLY A 10 19.29 -15.33 -22.19
C GLY A 10 18.05 -15.26 -21.32
N GLY A 11 16.87 -15.05 -21.95
CA GLY A 11 15.58 -15.15 -21.30
C GLY A 11 15.38 -16.55 -20.74
N THR A 12 15.55 -16.71 -19.43
CA THR A 12 15.05 -17.87 -18.70
C THR A 12 13.57 -17.66 -18.46
N GLY A 13 12.71 -18.47 -19.11
CA GLY A 13 11.31 -18.60 -18.74
C GLY A 13 11.24 -18.87 -17.24
N LEU A 14 10.35 -18.15 -16.54
CA LEU A 14 10.06 -18.44 -15.15
C LEU A 14 9.55 -19.88 -15.07
N ASP A 15 10.09 -20.66 -14.15
CA ASP A 15 9.44 -21.86 -13.67
C ASP A 15 8.03 -21.47 -13.20
N SER A 16 7.00 -22.25 -13.56
CA SER A 16 5.58 -21.94 -13.39
C SER A 16 5.12 -21.84 -11.91
N GLY A 17 5.91 -21.22 -11.05
CA GLY A 17 5.67 -21.02 -9.62
C GLY A 17 6.44 -19.86 -8.98
N GLU A 18 7.38 -19.23 -9.67
CA GLU A 18 8.16 -18.13 -9.08
C GLU A 18 7.43 -16.78 -9.22
N PRO A 19 7.27 -16.00 -8.11
CA PRO A 19 6.60 -14.71 -8.17
C PRO A 19 7.42 -13.69 -8.99
N LEU A 20 6.71 -12.79 -9.70
CA LEU A 20 7.32 -11.69 -10.45
C LEU A 20 8.14 -10.77 -9.55
N LEU A 21 7.58 -10.44 -8.37
CA LEU A 21 8.27 -9.66 -7.35
C LEU A 21 8.04 -10.30 -5.98
N ARG A 22 9.10 -10.37 -5.17
CA ARG A 22 9.04 -10.84 -3.79
C ARG A 22 9.89 -9.95 -2.89
N THR A 23 9.35 -9.59 -1.73
CA THR A 23 10.12 -8.95 -0.66
C THR A 23 10.21 -9.87 0.55
N VAL A 24 11.34 -9.79 1.26
CA VAL A 24 11.57 -10.53 2.50
C VAL A 24 12.09 -9.55 3.54
N ASP A 25 11.34 -9.38 4.64
CA ASP A 25 11.66 -8.55 5.81
C ASP A 25 12.10 -7.12 5.46
N LEU A 26 11.46 -6.54 4.44
CA LEU A 26 11.83 -5.23 3.94
C LEU A 26 11.57 -4.17 5.00
N THR A 27 12.65 -3.49 5.42
CA THR A 27 12.63 -2.55 6.54
C THR A 27 13.23 -1.22 6.11
N ARG A 28 12.60 -0.11 6.51
CA ARG A 28 13.14 1.23 6.33
C ARG A 28 12.94 2.10 7.55
N HIS A 29 14.05 2.50 8.15
CA HIS A 29 14.09 3.49 9.23
C HIS A 29 14.74 4.78 8.74
N PHE A 30 14.22 5.90 9.20
CA PHE A 30 14.78 7.23 8.94
C PHE A 30 15.24 7.87 10.24
N ARG A 31 16.46 8.38 10.27
CA ARG A 31 16.94 9.16 11.40
C ARG A 31 16.28 10.53 11.39
N LEU A 32 15.68 10.94 12.50
CA LEU A 32 15.07 12.24 12.68
C LEU A 32 16.02 13.17 13.45
N GLY A 33 16.16 14.42 12.98
CA GLY A 33 17.04 15.39 13.62
C GLY A 33 18.51 15.30 13.17
N GLY A 34 19.39 16.03 13.87
CA GLY A 34 20.80 16.12 13.51
C GLY A 34 21.59 14.82 13.70
N PHE A 35 22.87 14.82 13.29
CA PHE A 35 23.76 13.65 13.26
C PHE A 35 23.88 12.91 14.61
N ARG A 36 23.65 13.59 15.74
CA ARG A 36 23.70 13.01 17.09
C ARG A 36 22.33 12.53 17.60
N SER A 37 21.24 12.72 16.84
CA SER A 37 19.90 12.28 17.27
C SER A 37 19.81 10.75 17.27
N ARG A 38 19.21 10.20 18.33
CA ARG A 38 18.86 8.76 18.45
C ARG A 38 17.44 8.47 17.98
N ASN A 39 16.69 9.47 17.56
CA ASN A 39 15.30 9.29 17.12
C ASN A 39 15.26 8.65 15.74
N MET A 40 14.69 7.46 15.68
CA MET A 40 14.50 6.68 14.45
C MET A 40 13.01 6.58 14.15
N LEU A 41 12.59 7.09 13.00
CA LEU A 41 11.24 6.85 12.47
C LEU A 41 11.23 5.47 11.78
N HIS A 42 10.42 4.57 12.28
CA HIS A 42 10.17 3.24 11.73
C HIS A 42 9.08 3.35 10.67
N ALA A 43 9.44 3.69 9.44
CA ALA A 43 8.48 3.91 8.36
C ALA A 43 7.94 2.61 7.77
N VAL A 44 8.76 1.55 7.73
CA VAL A 44 8.40 0.20 7.32
C VAL A 44 9.25 -0.78 8.14
N ASP A 45 8.60 -1.76 8.74
CA ASP A 45 9.24 -2.83 9.49
C ASP A 45 8.78 -4.21 9.00
N SER A 46 9.78 -5.03 8.60
CA SER A 46 9.62 -6.45 8.23
C SER A 46 8.49 -6.73 7.22
N PHE A 47 8.36 -5.86 6.22
CA PHE A 47 7.33 -5.99 5.20
C PHE A 47 7.69 -7.08 4.20
N SER A 48 6.86 -8.13 4.11
CA SER A 48 7.06 -9.26 3.21
C SER A 48 5.85 -9.45 2.32
N MET A 49 6.05 -9.53 1.01
CA MET A 49 4.98 -9.77 0.05
C MET A 49 5.49 -10.47 -1.20
N THR A 50 4.54 -10.99 -1.97
CA THR A 50 4.76 -11.50 -3.33
C THR A 50 3.79 -10.84 -4.28
N ILE A 51 4.18 -10.69 -5.55
CA ILE A 51 3.30 -10.33 -6.66
C ILE A 51 3.54 -11.33 -7.77
N GLY A 52 2.48 -11.98 -8.23
CA GLY A 52 2.48 -12.87 -9.38
C GLY A 52 2.41 -12.13 -10.71
N GLU A 53 2.50 -12.86 -11.83
CA GLU A 53 2.21 -12.30 -13.14
C GLU A 53 0.71 -12.06 -13.30
N ARG A 54 0.32 -10.95 -13.94
CA ARG A 54 -1.08 -10.54 -14.16
C ARG A 54 -1.91 -10.44 -12.88
N GLU A 55 -1.27 -10.09 -11.78
CA GLU A 55 -1.91 -9.92 -10.48
C GLU A 55 -1.97 -8.45 -10.11
N ILE A 56 -3.09 -8.01 -9.54
CA ILE A 56 -3.24 -6.71 -8.88
C ILE A 56 -3.23 -6.93 -7.36
N VAL A 57 -2.17 -6.49 -6.69
CA VAL A 57 -2.08 -6.48 -5.23
C VAL A 57 -2.32 -5.07 -4.73
N ALA A 58 -3.32 -4.88 -3.85
CA ALA A 58 -3.53 -3.60 -3.20
C ALA A 58 -2.83 -3.52 -1.86
N VAL A 59 -2.14 -2.40 -1.58
CA VAL A 59 -1.63 -2.05 -0.25
C VAL A 59 -2.47 -0.92 0.30
N VAL A 60 -3.20 -1.20 1.39
CA VAL A 60 -4.17 -0.27 1.97
C VAL A 60 -3.83 0.11 3.41
N GLY A 61 -4.32 1.27 3.87
CA GLY A 61 -4.11 1.76 5.23
C GLY A 61 -4.22 3.28 5.29
N GLU A 62 -4.31 3.84 6.51
CA GLU A 62 -4.37 5.28 6.75
C GLU A 62 -3.15 6.03 6.21
N SER A 63 -3.25 7.36 6.08
CA SER A 63 -2.10 8.22 5.76
C SER A 63 -1.00 8.02 6.80
N GLY A 64 0.26 7.98 6.37
CA GLY A 64 1.39 7.75 7.28
C GLY A 64 1.65 6.27 7.66
N SER A 65 0.85 5.30 7.20
CA SER A 65 1.06 3.88 7.52
C SER A 65 2.30 3.25 6.87
N GLY A 66 3.00 3.97 5.96
CA GLY A 66 4.24 3.49 5.33
C GLY A 66 4.11 3.07 3.86
N LYS A 67 2.91 3.07 3.26
CA LYS A 67 2.62 2.60 1.89
C LYS A 67 3.49 3.23 0.81
N THR A 68 3.55 4.56 0.76
CA THR A 68 4.42 5.28 -0.18
C THR A 68 5.91 4.96 0.03
N THR A 69 6.31 4.69 1.30
CA THR A 69 7.69 4.25 1.58
C THR A 69 7.96 2.88 0.99
N VAL A 70 7.00 1.95 1.02
CA VAL A 70 7.10 0.65 0.33
C VAL A 70 7.31 0.86 -1.18
N ALA A 71 6.48 1.70 -1.85
CA ALA A 71 6.67 1.99 -3.28
C ALA A 71 8.06 2.55 -3.60
N ARG A 72 8.56 3.47 -2.77
CA ARG A 72 9.89 4.08 -2.94
C ARG A 72 11.04 3.12 -2.68
N LEU A 73 10.85 2.14 -1.80
CA LEU A 73 11.79 1.03 -1.60
C LEU A 73 11.82 0.12 -2.82
N LEU A 74 10.64 -0.30 -3.30
CA LEU A 74 10.51 -1.19 -4.45
C LEU A 74 11.07 -0.58 -5.74
N THR A 75 10.98 0.74 -5.92
CA THR A 75 11.58 1.45 -7.06
C THR A 75 13.04 1.84 -6.84
N MET A 76 13.64 1.43 -5.71
CA MET A 76 15.01 1.79 -5.33
C MET A 76 15.26 3.30 -5.30
N ILE A 77 14.22 4.10 -4.97
CA ILE A 77 14.38 5.53 -4.64
C ILE A 77 15.01 5.64 -3.24
N TYR A 78 14.58 4.78 -2.31
CA TYR A 78 15.23 4.61 -1.01
C TYR A 78 15.89 3.24 -0.93
N PRO A 79 17.12 3.15 -0.43
CA PRO A 79 17.70 1.87 -0.08
C PRO A 79 17.01 1.31 1.17
N PRO A 80 16.77 0.00 1.28
CA PRO A 80 16.28 -0.61 2.51
C PRO A 80 17.33 -0.51 3.62
N THR A 81 16.87 -0.45 4.87
CA THR A 81 17.73 -0.59 6.05
C THR A 81 18.08 -2.06 6.27
N ARG A 82 17.11 -2.95 6.04
CA ARG A 82 17.25 -4.43 6.08
C ARG A 82 16.27 -5.04 5.06
N GLY A 83 16.44 -6.34 4.83
CA GLY A 83 15.58 -7.13 3.96
C GLY A 83 16.05 -7.13 2.50
N THR A 84 15.37 -7.92 1.69
CA THR A 84 15.76 -8.14 0.29
C THR A 84 14.55 -8.03 -0.63
N ILE A 85 14.77 -7.42 -1.80
CA ILE A 85 13.81 -7.33 -2.90
C ILE A 85 14.30 -8.25 -4.01
N TYR A 86 13.46 -9.19 -4.41
CA TYR A 86 13.69 -10.09 -5.54
C TYR A 86 12.75 -9.73 -6.68
N TYR A 87 13.29 -9.54 -7.85
CA TYR A 87 12.55 -9.38 -9.10
C TYR A 87 12.92 -10.52 -10.05
N ARG A 88 11.95 -11.38 -10.39
CA ARG A 88 12.17 -12.60 -11.19
C ARG A 88 13.36 -13.42 -10.64
N GLY A 89 13.33 -13.72 -9.34
CA GLY A 89 14.37 -14.46 -8.63
C GLY A 89 15.68 -13.73 -8.38
N ARG A 90 15.94 -12.60 -9.04
CA ARG A 90 17.17 -11.81 -8.88
C ARG A 90 17.03 -10.80 -7.74
N ALA A 91 17.94 -10.79 -6.77
CA ALA A 91 18.03 -9.75 -5.76
C ALA A 91 18.43 -8.41 -6.41
N VAL A 92 17.59 -7.35 -6.20
CA VAL A 92 17.76 -6.07 -6.89
C VAL A 92 18.26 -4.94 -6.00
N ASN A 93 18.13 -5.05 -4.68
CA ASN A 93 18.58 -4.00 -3.75
C ASN A 93 20.11 -3.84 -3.65
N HIS A 94 20.89 -4.69 -4.32
CA HIS A 94 22.35 -4.62 -4.42
C HIS A 94 22.83 -4.25 -5.85
N LEU A 95 21.94 -3.72 -6.69
CA LEU A 95 22.33 -3.24 -8.01
C LEU A 95 23.14 -1.95 -7.88
N HIS A 96 24.37 -1.95 -8.39
CA HIS A 96 25.28 -0.79 -8.32
C HIS A 96 25.54 -0.20 -9.70
N SER A 97 25.46 -1.01 -10.77
CA SER A 97 25.71 -0.50 -12.11
C SER A 97 24.54 0.38 -12.58
N ARG A 98 24.88 1.50 -13.25
CA ARG A 98 23.87 2.38 -13.85
C ARG A 98 22.98 1.63 -14.85
N ARG A 99 23.53 0.65 -15.55
CA ARG A 99 22.80 -0.17 -16.52
C ARG A 99 21.76 -1.05 -15.84
N ASP A 100 22.14 -1.75 -14.74
CA ASP A 100 21.22 -2.62 -14.00
C ASP A 100 20.11 -1.83 -13.31
N ILE A 101 20.45 -0.68 -12.72
CA ILE A 101 19.46 0.21 -12.11
C ILE A 101 18.47 0.73 -13.16
N LEU A 102 18.97 1.12 -14.33
CA LEU A 102 18.11 1.59 -15.42
C LEU A 102 17.21 0.48 -15.93
N TRP A 103 17.77 -0.72 -16.14
CA TRP A 103 16.99 -1.91 -16.51
C TRP A 103 15.85 -2.14 -15.50
N TYR A 104 16.16 -2.23 -14.20
CA TYR A 104 15.14 -2.50 -13.17
C TYR A 104 14.06 -1.41 -13.12
N ARG A 105 14.44 -0.14 -13.25
CA ARG A 105 13.46 0.98 -13.29
C ARG A 105 12.59 0.98 -14.54
N GLY A 106 13.02 0.36 -15.61
CA GLY A 106 12.18 0.10 -16.79
C GLY A 106 11.18 -1.04 -16.54
N GLU A 107 11.59 -2.07 -15.79
CA GLU A 107 10.73 -3.20 -15.46
C GLU A 107 9.65 -2.87 -14.41
N VAL A 108 9.95 -1.92 -13.47
CA VAL A 108 9.11 -1.58 -12.30
C VAL A 108 8.97 -0.05 -12.19
N PRO A 109 8.30 0.61 -13.15
CA PRO A 109 8.04 2.05 -13.08
C PRO A 109 7.01 2.39 -12.00
N LEU A 110 7.09 3.65 -11.51
CA LEU A 110 6.17 4.22 -10.52
C LEU A 110 5.29 5.29 -11.16
N VAL A 111 3.98 5.13 -10.98
CA VAL A 111 2.97 6.17 -11.23
C VAL A 111 2.71 6.89 -9.91
N PHE A 112 2.94 8.21 -9.90
CA PHE A 112 2.87 9.04 -8.69
C PHE A 112 1.43 9.47 -8.37
N GLN A 113 1.19 9.78 -7.11
CA GLN A 113 -0.08 10.28 -6.59
C GLN A 113 -0.49 11.60 -7.24
N ASP A 114 0.45 12.54 -7.39
CA ASP A 114 0.22 13.81 -8.08
C ASP A 114 0.88 13.79 -9.47
N PRO A 115 0.10 13.56 -10.52
CA PRO A 115 0.63 13.54 -11.89
C PRO A 115 1.11 14.92 -12.35
N TYR A 116 0.61 16.02 -11.75
CA TYR A 116 1.02 17.37 -12.13
C TYR A 116 2.45 17.66 -11.68
N SER A 117 2.78 17.30 -10.44
CA SER A 117 4.15 17.47 -9.92
C SER A 117 5.16 16.56 -10.62
N ALA A 118 4.70 15.44 -11.20
CA ALA A 118 5.54 14.53 -11.98
C ALA A 118 5.81 15.01 -13.41
N MET A 119 5.05 16.00 -13.91
CA MET A 119 5.18 16.54 -15.26
C MET A 119 5.73 17.96 -15.22
N THR A 120 6.75 18.22 -16.03
CA THR A 120 7.28 19.59 -16.17
C THR A 120 6.31 20.45 -16.98
N PRO A 121 5.69 21.51 -16.43
CA PRO A 121 4.59 22.24 -17.06
C PRO A 121 4.98 22.97 -18.34
N VAL A 122 6.27 23.24 -18.55
CA VAL A 122 6.79 23.95 -19.74
C VAL A 122 6.97 23.02 -20.95
N PHE A 123 6.82 21.70 -20.77
CA PHE A 123 6.92 20.76 -21.90
C PHE A 123 5.55 20.14 -22.22
N ARG A 124 5.38 19.78 -23.49
CA ARG A 124 4.25 18.97 -23.92
C ARG A 124 4.27 17.61 -23.23
N VAL A 125 3.10 16.99 -23.04
CA VAL A 125 3.00 15.68 -22.38
C VAL A 125 3.74 14.58 -23.16
N SER A 126 3.88 14.71 -24.48
CA SER A 126 4.70 13.83 -25.31
C SER A 126 6.17 13.79 -24.87
N HIS A 127 6.71 14.87 -24.29
CA HIS A 127 8.11 14.93 -23.89
C HIS A 127 8.48 13.82 -22.88
N GLY A 128 7.65 13.59 -21.87
CA GLY A 128 7.87 12.53 -20.88
C GLY A 128 7.86 11.13 -21.51
N VAL A 129 6.85 10.83 -22.33
CA VAL A 129 6.73 9.55 -23.03
C VAL A 129 7.90 9.32 -23.98
N MET A 130 8.23 10.31 -24.81
CA MET A 130 9.35 10.22 -25.74
C MET A 130 10.71 10.08 -25.04
N ARG A 131 10.86 10.71 -23.86
CA ARG A 131 12.06 10.56 -23.04
C ARG A 131 12.19 9.14 -22.47
N SER A 132 11.08 8.56 -21.94
CA SER A 132 11.04 7.17 -21.46
C SER A 132 11.41 6.20 -22.59
N LEU A 133 10.79 6.35 -23.76
CA LEU A 133 11.11 5.56 -24.94
C LEU A 133 12.57 5.70 -25.37
N LYS A 134 13.11 6.92 -25.42
CA LYS A 134 14.53 7.14 -25.79
C LYS A 134 15.50 6.45 -24.83
N LEU A 135 15.15 6.41 -23.55
CA LEU A 135 16.02 5.90 -22.49
C LEU A 135 15.97 4.37 -22.38
N HIS A 136 14.79 3.79 -22.50
CA HIS A 136 14.56 2.36 -22.25
C HIS A 136 14.33 1.53 -23.52
N ARG A 137 14.04 2.18 -24.66
CA ARG A 137 13.80 1.53 -25.95
C ARG A 137 14.73 2.14 -27.04
N PRO A 138 16.08 2.04 -26.83
CA PRO A 138 17.05 2.66 -27.74
C PRO A 138 17.02 2.08 -29.15
N GLU A 139 16.47 0.87 -29.33
CA GLU A 139 16.29 0.20 -30.63
C GLU A 139 15.26 0.90 -31.54
N LEU A 140 14.35 1.69 -30.96
CA LEU A 140 13.35 2.43 -31.73
C LEU A 140 13.96 3.69 -32.34
N ASP A 141 13.79 3.87 -33.65
CA ASP A 141 14.04 5.13 -34.33
C ASP A 141 13.04 6.22 -33.93
N ARG A 142 13.17 7.42 -34.48
CA ARG A 142 12.25 8.53 -34.17
C ARG A 142 10.80 8.22 -34.54
N ALA A 143 10.59 7.59 -35.71
CA ALA A 143 9.25 7.23 -36.18
C ALA A 143 8.64 6.10 -35.34
N GLY A 144 9.44 5.10 -34.97
CA GLY A 144 9.05 4.01 -34.09
C GLY A 144 8.63 4.53 -32.70
N ARG A 145 9.40 5.45 -32.11
CA ARG A 145 9.01 6.10 -30.83
C ARG A 145 7.70 6.89 -30.95
N GLN A 146 7.47 7.56 -32.10
CA GLN A 146 6.22 8.28 -32.30
C GLN A 146 5.02 7.33 -32.38
N ARG A 147 5.14 6.22 -33.13
CA ARG A 147 4.08 5.19 -33.20
C ARG A 147 3.82 4.57 -31.83
N GLU A 148 4.86 4.25 -31.08
CA GLU A 148 4.72 3.66 -29.73
C GLU A 148 4.08 4.67 -28.76
N ALA A 149 4.42 5.95 -28.83
CA ALA A 149 3.76 7.00 -28.03
C ALA A 149 2.26 7.09 -28.34
N GLN A 150 1.87 6.97 -29.61
CA GLN A 150 0.45 6.92 -30.00
C GLN A 150 -0.22 5.67 -29.43
N ARG A 151 0.40 4.48 -29.59
CA ARG A 151 -0.13 3.21 -29.08
C ARG A 151 -0.42 3.28 -27.57
N VAL A 152 0.55 3.73 -26.76
CA VAL A 152 0.33 3.79 -25.30
C VAL A 152 -0.72 4.82 -24.89
N PHE A 153 -0.91 5.90 -25.67
CA PHE A 153 -2.01 6.82 -25.45
C PHE A 153 -3.37 6.18 -25.72
N ASP A 154 -3.50 5.46 -26.84
CA ASP A 154 -4.72 4.71 -27.17
C ASP A 154 -5.02 3.66 -26.09
N THR A 155 -3.99 2.91 -25.63
CA THR A 155 -4.12 1.90 -24.56
C THR A 155 -4.70 2.49 -23.27
N VAL A 156 -4.30 3.69 -22.86
CA VAL A 156 -4.84 4.34 -21.66
C VAL A 156 -6.13 5.13 -21.93
N GLY A 157 -6.67 5.07 -23.16
CA GLY A 157 -7.90 5.76 -23.56
C GLY A 157 -7.74 7.27 -23.70
N LEU A 158 -6.58 7.71 -24.19
CA LEU A 158 -6.30 9.09 -24.59
C LEU A 158 -6.15 9.17 -26.11
N SER A 159 -6.76 10.20 -26.73
CA SER A 159 -6.54 10.43 -28.15
C SER A 159 -5.10 10.86 -28.44
N PRO A 160 -4.46 10.34 -29.52
CA PRO A 160 -3.08 10.66 -29.89
C PRO A 160 -2.78 12.15 -30.10
N ASP A 161 -3.78 12.97 -30.47
CA ASP A 161 -3.63 14.43 -30.60
C ASP A 161 -3.27 15.09 -29.24
N MET A 162 -3.65 14.47 -28.12
CA MET A 162 -3.29 14.97 -26.79
C MET A 162 -1.78 14.95 -26.52
N LEU A 163 -0.97 14.18 -27.27
CA LEU A 163 0.50 14.23 -27.20
C LEU A 163 1.06 15.64 -27.39
N ALA A 164 0.35 16.49 -28.17
CA ALA A 164 0.74 17.86 -28.43
C ALA A 164 0.36 18.85 -27.32
N LYS A 165 -0.51 18.47 -26.39
CA LYS A 165 -0.98 19.33 -25.30
C LYS A 165 0.07 19.52 -24.20
N PHE A 166 -0.13 20.60 -23.44
CA PHE A 166 0.60 20.83 -22.19
C PHE A 166 -0.19 20.28 -20.98
N PRO A 167 0.46 19.97 -19.85
CA PRO A 167 -0.22 19.42 -18.68
C PRO A 167 -1.37 20.29 -18.17
N TYR A 168 -1.28 21.61 -18.24
CA TYR A 168 -2.32 22.54 -17.79
C TYR A 168 -3.57 22.56 -18.69
N GLU A 169 -3.49 22.04 -19.93
CA GLU A 169 -4.62 21.90 -20.86
C GLU A 169 -5.42 20.63 -20.66
N MET A 170 -5.05 19.80 -19.66
CA MET A 170 -5.62 18.47 -19.42
C MET A 170 -6.35 18.41 -18.07
N SER A 171 -7.42 17.62 -18.02
CA SER A 171 -8.09 17.29 -16.76
C SER A 171 -7.18 16.43 -15.82
N GLY A 172 -7.51 16.37 -14.53
CA GLY A 172 -6.80 15.53 -13.57
C GLY A 172 -6.71 14.05 -14.00
N GLY A 173 -7.83 13.48 -14.43
CA GLY A 173 -7.86 12.09 -14.93
C GLY A 173 -7.09 11.88 -16.23
N GLN A 174 -7.07 12.86 -17.13
CA GLN A 174 -6.25 12.79 -18.34
C GLN A 174 -4.76 12.82 -17.98
N ARG A 175 -4.33 13.70 -17.08
CA ARG A 175 -2.94 13.73 -16.58
C ARG A 175 -2.54 12.41 -15.91
N GLN A 176 -3.46 11.83 -15.12
CA GLN A 176 -3.20 10.53 -14.50
C GLN A 176 -2.98 9.43 -15.55
N ARG A 177 -3.81 9.39 -16.59
CA ARG A 177 -3.63 8.44 -17.72
C ARG A 177 -2.34 8.68 -18.49
N VAL A 178 -1.87 9.92 -18.61
CA VAL A 178 -0.52 10.21 -19.16
C VAL A 178 0.57 9.61 -18.30
N GLY A 179 0.45 9.65 -16.97
CA GLY A 179 1.38 8.96 -16.04
C GLY A 179 1.46 7.46 -16.33
N PHE A 180 0.31 6.80 -16.52
CA PHE A 180 0.27 5.39 -16.93
C PHE A 180 0.85 5.17 -18.34
N ALA A 181 0.57 6.04 -19.31
CA ALA A 181 1.15 5.96 -20.65
C ALA A 181 2.70 6.06 -20.60
N GLN A 182 3.25 6.94 -19.76
CA GLN A 182 4.70 7.04 -19.54
C GLN A 182 5.29 5.77 -18.94
N ALA A 183 4.58 5.15 -17.99
CA ALA A 183 4.97 3.87 -17.40
C ALA A 183 4.89 2.73 -18.44
N LEU A 184 3.83 2.65 -19.24
CA LEU A 184 3.65 1.63 -20.28
C LEU A 184 4.64 1.75 -21.45
N ALA A 185 5.14 2.95 -21.72
CA ALA A 185 6.07 3.20 -22.84
C ALA A 185 7.35 2.36 -22.73
N VAL A 186 7.75 1.93 -21.54
CA VAL A 186 8.92 1.08 -21.32
C VAL A 186 8.61 -0.41 -21.39
N GLN A 187 7.34 -0.80 -21.61
CA GLN A 187 6.83 -2.18 -21.63
C GLN A 187 7.12 -2.95 -20.34
N PRO A 188 6.70 -2.44 -19.16
CA PRO A 188 7.00 -3.03 -17.90
C PRO A 188 6.17 -4.31 -17.68
N ARG A 189 6.67 -5.21 -16.81
CA ARG A 189 5.89 -6.34 -16.29
C ARG A 189 5.11 -5.99 -15.03
N LEU A 190 5.56 -4.99 -14.28
CA LEU A 190 4.95 -4.53 -13.04
C LEU A 190 4.89 -3.00 -13.02
N ILE A 191 3.72 -2.44 -12.77
CA ILE A 191 3.55 -1.00 -12.50
C ILE A 191 3.21 -0.81 -11.03
N LEU A 192 3.93 0.08 -10.34
CA LEU A 192 3.58 0.55 -9.02
C LEU A 192 2.72 1.82 -9.18
N ALA A 193 1.55 1.85 -8.57
CA ALA A 193 0.64 2.99 -8.64
C ALA A 193 0.36 3.52 -7.22
N ASP A 194 1.00 4.64 -6.86
CA ASP A 194 0.88 5.24 -5.53
C ASP A 194 -0.27 6.25 -5.53
N GLU A 195 -1.37 5.89 -4.90
CA GLU A 195 -2.63 6.65 -4.78
C GLU A 195 -3.12 7.28 -6.11
N PRO A 196 -3.19 6.51 -7.21
CA PRO A 196 -3.42 7.06 -8.54
C PRO A 196 -4.81 7.66 -8.76
N VAL A 197 -5.74 7.49 -7.82
CA VAL A 197 -7.12 7.99 -7.93
C VAL A 197 -7.54 8.92 -6.78
N SER A 198 -6.66 9.19 -5.82
CA SER A 198 -7.01 9.94 -4.60
C SER A 198 -7.43 11.39 -4.87
N MET A 199 -6.86 12.02 -5.90
CA MET A 199 -7.14 13.41 -6.28
C MET A 199 -8.20 13.55 -7.38
N LEU A 200 -8.94 12.47 -7.69
CA LEU A 200 -9.88 12.44 -8.79
C LEU A 200 -11.33 12.38 -8.29
N ASP A 201 -12.23 13.04 -9.03
CA ASP A 201 -13.67 12.93 -8.81
C ASP A 201 -14.16 11.48 -8.99
N VAL A 202 -15.25 11.12 -8.32
CA VAL A 202 -15.78 9.75 -8.26
C VAL A 202 -15.97 9.12 -9.64
N SER A 203 -16.55 9.89 -10.59
CA SER A 203 -16.81 9.42 -11.97
C SER A 203 -15.51 9.15 -12.75
N ILE A 204 -14.51 10.00 -12.57
CA ILE A 204 -13.20 9.88 -13.23
C ILE A 204 -12.39 8.74 -12.61
N ARG A 205 -12.52 8.55 -11.29
CA ARG A 205 -11.87 7.46 -10.54
C ARG A 205 -12.21 6.09 -11.12
N ALA A 206 -13.50 5.80 -11.33
CA ALA A 206 -13.94 4.54 -11.93
C ALA A 206 -13.28 4.29 -13.31
N GLY A 207 -13.15 5.34 -14.13
CA GLY A 207 -12.50 5.24 -15.43
C GLY A 207 -11.01 4.89 -15.37
N VAL A 208 -10.28 5.33 -14.34
CA VAL A 208 -8.86 4.96 -14.12
C VAL A 208 -8.75 3.54 -13.57
N LEU A 209 -9.63 3.14 -12.63
CA LEU A 209 -9.66 1.78 -12.10
C LEU A 209 -9.96 0.75 -13.21
N ASN A 210 -10.95 1.01 -14.07
CA ASN A 210 -11.24 0.17 -15.23
C ASN A 210 -10.07 0.08 -16.21
N MET A 211 -9.34 1.19 -16.41
CA MET A 211 -8.11 1.16 -17.20
C MET A 211 -7.06 0.25 -16.56
N MET A 212 -6.84 0.32 -15.24
CA MET A 212 -5.89 -0.56 -14.54
C MET A 212 -6.27 -2.04 -14.71
N ALA A 213 -7.55 -2.40 -14.58
CA ALA A 213 -8.03 -3.76 -14.81
C ALA A 213 -7.73 -4.22 -16.26
N ARG A 214 -7.99 -3.39 -17.27
CA ARG A 214 -7.65 -3.70 -18.66
C ARG A 214 -6.15 -3.86 -18.89
N LEU A 215 -5.30 -3.07 -18.26
CA LEU A 215 -3.85 -3.22 -18.38
C LEU A 215 -3.38 -4.59 -17.90
N ARG A 216 -4.00 -5.12 -16.83
CA ARG A 216 -3.76 -6.50 -16.38
C ARG A 216 -4.21 -7.52 -17.43
N GLU A 217 -5.41 -7.36 -17.95
CA GLU A 217 -6.06 -8.36 -18.81
C GLU A 217 -5.49 -8.36 -20.24
N GLU A 218 -5.34 -7.18 -20.85
CA GLU A 218 -4.99 -7.01 -22.25
C GLU A 218 -3.47 -6.87 -22.46
N GLU A 219 -2.79 -6.10 -21.61
CA GLU A 219 -1.34 -5.88 -21.75
C GLU A 219 -0.52 -6.85 -20.89
N GLY A 220 -1.15 -7.65 -20.02
CA GLY A 220 -0.48 -8.64 -19.15
C GLY A 220 0.38 -8.03 -18.06
N VAL A 221 0.11 -6.76 -17.68
CA VAL A 221 0.87 -6.03 -16.68
C VAL A 221 0.33 -6.33 -15.28
N SER A 222 1.22 -6.68 -14.34
CA SER A 222 0.88 -6.76 -12.91
C SER A 222 0.89 -5.36 -12.31
N LEU A 223 0.10 -5.14 -11.24
CA LEU A 223 0.06 -3.85 -10.57
C LEU A 223 0.21 -4.01 -9.04
N LEU A 224 1.01 -3.14 -8.45
CA LEU A 224 0.91 -2.83 -7.02
C LEU A 224 0.13 -1.54 -6.86
N TYR A 225 -1.09 -1.63 -6.35
CA TYR A 225 -2.01 -0.51 -6.17
C TYR A 225 -1.99 -0.05 -4.71
N ILE A 226 -1.43 1.14 -4.47
CA ILE A 226 -1.41 1.74 -3.13
C ILE A 226 -2.57 2.71 -3.00
N THR A 227 -3.37 2.57 -1.94
CA THR A 227 -4.53 3.43 -1.67
C THR A 227 -4.87 3.46 -0.18
N HIS A 228 -5.63 4.45 0.24
CA HIS A 228 -6.31 4.47 1.54
C HIS A 228 -7.79 4.09 1.40
N ASP A 229 -8.29 3.91 0.18
CA ASP A 229 -9.70 3.62 -0.13
C ASP A 229 -9.88 2.11 -0.38
N LEU A 230 -10.49 1.43 0.61
CA LEU A 230 -10.82 0.01 0.52
C LEU A 230 -11.85 -0.32 -0.56
N ALA A 231 -12.77 0.59 -0.86
CA ALA A 231 -13.79 0.37 -1.89
C ALA A 231 -13.15 0.27 -3.29
N SER A 232 -12.18 1.16 -3.58
CA SER A 232 -11.43 1.09 -4.83
C SER A 232 -10.52 -0.14 -4.91
N ALA A 233 -9.91 -0.55 -3.77
CA ALA A 233 -9.13 -1.77 -3.70
C ALA A 233 -9.99 -3.00 -3.98
N ARG A 234 -11.20 -3.10 -3.38
CA ARG A 234 -12.17 -4.17 -3.65
C ARG A 234 -12.53 -4.31 -5.12
N TYR A 235 -12.58 -3.18 -5.83
CA TYR A 235 -13.02 -3.16 -7.22
C TYR A 235 -12.00 -3.78 -8.19
N VAL A 236 -10.69 -3.66 -7.92
CA VAL A 236 -9.66 -4.06 -8.89
C VAL A 236 -8.66 -5.10 -8.39
N ALA A 237 -8.47 -5.23 -7.08
CA ALA A 237 -7.40 -6.05 -6.54
C ALA A 237 -7.80 -7.52 -6.40
N ASP A 238 -6.87 -8.41 -6.71
CA ASP A 238 -6.96 -9.84 -6.45
C ASP A 238 -6.63 -10.15 -4.98
N ARG A 239 -5.64 -9.42 -4.42
CA ARG A 239 -5.22 -9.55 -3.02
C ARG A 239 -5.03 -8.19 -2.36
N ILE A 240 -5.24 -8.16 -1.06
CA ILE A 240 -5.07 -6.96 -0.23
C ILE A 240 -4.02 -7.22 0.84
N ILE A 241 -3.18 -6.21 1.07
CA ILE A 241 -2.25 -6.11 2.19
C ILE A 241 -2.64 -4.87 2.98
N VAL A 242 -2.99 -5.03 4.25
CA VAL A 242 -3.33 -3.92 5.14
C VAL A 242 -2.10 -3.52 5.95
N MET A 243 -1.77 -2.21 5.91
CA MET A 243 -0.64 -1.64 6.65
C MET A 243 -1.11 -0.66 7.72
N TYR A 244 -0.57 -0.80 8.91
CA TYR A 244 -0.75 0.13 10.01
C TYR A 244 0.60 0.50 10.64
N ALA A 245 0.88 1.80 10.74
CA ALA A 245 2.06 2.32 11.45
C ALA A 245 3.39 1.61 11.09
N GLY A 246 3.61 1.34 9.81
CA GLY A 246 4.82 0.68 9.27
C GLY A 246 4.79 -0.85 9.29
N HIS A 247 3.78 -1.49 9.87
CA HIS A 247 3.63 -2.94 9.90
C HIS A 247 2.55 -3.42 8.92
N GLN A 248 2.75 -4.62 8.38
CA GLN A 248 1.72 -5.40 7.71
C GLN A 248 0.89 -6.09 8.79
N VAL A 249 -0.41 -5.79 8.82
CA VAL A 249 -1.31 -6.29 9.88
C VAL A 249 -2.28 -7.35 9.40
N GLU A 250 -2.60 -7.37 8.11
CA GLU A 250 -3.46 -8.39 7.52
C GLU A 250 -3.16 -8.53 6.02
N THR A 251 -3.25 -9.75 5.48
CA THR A 251 -3.10 -10.01 4.05
C THR A 251 -3.93 -11.21 3.62
N GLY A 252 -4.46 -11.17 2.40
CA GLY A 252 -5.22 -12.28 1.84
C GLY A 252 -5.90 -11.93 0.52
N PRO A 253 -6.68 -12.86 -0.04
CA PRO A 253 -7.58 -12.57 -1.15
C PRO A 253 -8.49 -11.40 -0.81
N ALA A 254 -8.73 -10.50 -1.76
CA ALA A 254 -9.49 -9.27 -1.53
C ALA A 254 -10.85 -9.55 -0.88
N ASP A 255 -11.60 -10.51 -1.42
CA ASP A 255 -12.90 -10.88 -0.87
C ASP A 255 -12.82 -11.42 0.56
N ALA A 256 -11.78 -12.20 0.90
CA ALA A 256 -11.62 -12.76 2.24
C ALA A 256 -11.32 -11.64 3.28
N VAL A 257 -10.38 -10.75 2.97
CA VAL A 257 -10.01 -9.63 3.86
C VAL A 257 -11.19 -8.69 4.08
N LEU A 258 -11.98 -8.42 3.04
CA LEU A 258 -13.09 -7.46 3.11
C LEU A 258 -14.36 -8.04 3.70
N SER A 259 -14.65 -9.34 3.47
CA SER A 259 -15.87 -9.98 4.02
C SER A 259 -15.67 -10.53 5.43
N GLN A 260 -14.43 -10.93 5.77
CA GLN A 260 -14.07 -11.55 7.04
C GLN A 260 -12.78 -10.95 7.60
N PRO A 261 -12.74 -9.64 7.89
CA PRO A 261 -11.55 -9.00 8.44
C PRO A 261 -11.15 -9.63 9.78
N ARG A 262 -9.89 -9.97 9.94
CA ARG A 262 -9.35 -10.66 11.11
C ARG A 262 -8.68 -9.70 12.09
N HIS A 263 -8.00 -8.66 11.56
CA HIS A 263 -7.35 -7.68 12.41
C HIS A 263 -8.34 -6.56 12.80
N PRO A 264 -8.41 -6.14 14.08
CA PRO A 264 -9.31 -5.07 14.51
C PRO A 264 -9.16 -3.76 13.74
N TYR A 265 -7.94 -3.43 13.30
CA TYR A 265 -7.72 -2.24 12.46
C TYR A 265 -8.38 -2.35 11.08
N THR A 266 -8.37 -3.53 10.46
CA THR A 266 -9.07 -3.76 9.18
C THR A 266 -10.58 -3.60 9.37
N GLN A 267 -11.13 -4.09 10.49
CA GLN A 267 -12.52 -3.89 10.85
C GLN A 267 -12.86 -2.40 11.03
N LEU A 268 -11.97 -1.63 11.68
CA LEU A 268 -12.11 -0.18 11.83
C LEU A 268 -12.11 0.53 10.47
N LEU A 269 -11.19 0.18 9.57
CA LEU A 269 -11.14 0.77 8.22
C LEU A 269 -12.42 0.50 7.43
N LEU A 270 -12.99 -0.70 7.55
CA LEU A 270 -14.24 -1.06 6.88
C LEU A 270 -15.44 -0.35 7.48
N SER A 271 -15.50 -0.20 8.81
CA SER A 271 -16.59 0.54 9.47
C SER A 271 -16.59 2.04 9.16
N ALA A 272 -15.42 2.60 8.82
CA ALA A 272 -15.29 3.99 8.42
C ALA A 272 -15.64 4.23 6.93
N ALA A 273 -15.74 3.16 6.12
CA ALA A 273 -16.17 3.25 4.73
C ALA A 273 -17.72 3.26 4.69
N PRO A 274 -18.38 4.36 4.27
CA PRO A 274 -19.83 4.42 4.30
C PRO A 274 -20.44 3.42 3.31
N ASP A 275 -21.06 2.37 3.83
CA ASP A 275 -22.01 1.56 3.05
C ASP A 275 -23.40 2.20 3.24
N PRO A 276 -24.04 2.70 2.15
CA PRO A 276 -25.37 3.31 2.25
C PRO A 276 -26.46 2.35 2.76
N ARG A 277 -26.16 1.07 2.90
CA ARG A 277 -27.10 0.01 3.31
C ARG A 277 -26.94 -0.38 4.78
N GLU A 278 -25.85 0.04 5.45
CA GLU A 278 -25.58 -0.28 6.85
C GLU A 278 -25.81 0.97 7.73
N GLU A 279 -26.33 0.77 8.94
CA GLU A 279 -26.41 1.83 9.93
C GLU A 279 -25.00 2.30 10.32
N PRO A 280 -24.78 3.63 10.50
CA PRO A 280 -23.49 4.14 10.92
C PRO A 280 -23.03 3.48 12.22
N VAL A 281 -21.86 2.86 12.21
CA VAL A 281 -21.24 2.35 13.43
C VAL A 281 -20.71 3.54 14.22
N ASP A 282 -21.02 3.58 15.51
CA ASP A 282 -20.53 4.61 16.42
C ASP A 282 -19.00 4.41 16.59
N ILE A 283 -18.22 5.10 15.75
CA ILE A 283 -16.75 5.09 15.84
C ILE A 283 -16.40 6.04 16.98
N PRO A 284 -15.68 5.57 18.02
CA PRO A 284 -15.25 6.46 19.09
C PRO A 284 -14.52 7.67 18.50
N ALA A 285 -14.99 8.89 18.82
CA ALA A 285 -14.44 10.15 18.31
C ALA A 285 -12.93 10.31 18.59
N ASP A 286 -12.38 9.51 19.48
CA ASP A 286 -10.97 9.49 19.93
C ASP A 286 -10.09 8.48 19.19
N SER A 287 -10.53 8.01 18.02
CA SER A 287 -9.72 7.07 17.20
C SER A 287 -8.43 7.68 16.62
N GLY A 288 -8.09 8.91 16.98
CA GLY A 288 -6.81 9.61 16.75
C GLY A 288 -6.10 9.36 15.41
N GLU A 289 -5.23 10.25 14.99
CA GLU A 289 -4.32 10.00 13.87
C GLU A 289 -3.38 8.82 14.17
N PRO A 290 -2.98 8.02 13.16
CA PRO A 290 -1.99 6.96 13.34
C PRO A 290 -0.73 7.56 14.00
N PRO A 291 -0.17 6.90 15.04
CA PRO A 291 0.98 7.44 15.74
C PRO A 291 2.20 7.51 14.82
N ARG A 292 2.97 8.59 14.91
CA ARG A 292 4.32 8.60 14.34
C ARG A 292 5.19 7.63 15.11
N VAL A 293 5.65 6.59 14.43
CA VAL A 293 6.40 5.48 15.03
C VAL A 293 7.87 5.88 15.22
N ILE A 294 8.14 6.62 16.28
CA ILE A 294 9.51 7.05 16.62
C ILE A 294 9.99 6.20 17.80
N ASN A 295 11.08 5.43 17.60
CA ASN A 295 11.64 4.51 18.59
C ASN A 295 10.55 3.67 19.29
N PRO A 296 9.71 2.91 18.56
CA PRO A 296 8.60 2.19 19.15
C PRO A 296 9.11 1.16 20.17
N SER A 297 8.31 0.94 21.22
CA SER A 297 8.45 -0.23 22.08
C SER A 297 8.05 -1.50 21.31
N GLU A 298 8.48 -2.65 21.80
CA GLU A 298 7.91 -3.93 21.39
C GLU A 298 6.43 -3.96 21.77
N GLY A 299 5.60 -4.55 20.93
CA GLY A 299 4.17 -4.64 21.12
C GLY A 299 3.37 -4.34 19.86
N CYS A 300 2.07 -4.61 19.92
CA CYS A 300 1.15 -4.31 18.85
C CYS A 300 0.95 -2.78 18.72
N ARG A 301 1.32 -2.21 17.58
CA ARG A 301 1.19 -0.76 17.33
C ARG A 301 -0.26 -0.26 17.35
N PHE A 302 -1.21 -1.15 17.10
CA PHE A 302 -2.63 -0.81 17.16
C PHE A 302 -3.20 -0.94 18.59
N ALA A 303 -2.50 -1.55 19.55
CA ALA A 303 -3.01 -1.78 20.92
C ALA A 303 -3.62 -0.53 21.59
N PRO A 304 -3.06 0.69 21.46
CA PRO A 304 -3.67 1.89 22.08
C PRO A 304 -5.06 2.26 21.53
N ARG A 305 -5.41 1.82 20.31
CA ARG A 305 -6.70 2.08 19.65
C ARG A 305 -7.58 0.83 19.58
N CYS A 306 -7.09 -0.31 20.08
CA CYS A 306 -7.76 -1.60 19.94
C CYS A 306 -8.69 -1.88 21.12
N PRO A 307 -10.02 -2.00 20.94
CA PRO A 307 -10.93 -2.36 22.02
C PRO A 307 -10.78 -3.80 22.51
N LEU A 308 -10.08 -4.65 21.75
CA LEU A 308 -9.79 -6.05 22.11
C LEU A 308 -8.37 -6.23 22.66
N ALA A 309 -7.66 -5.13 23.00
CA ALA A 309 -6.28 -5.23 23.49
C ALA A 309 -6.21 -6.02 24.82
N ILE A 310 -5.29 -6.98 24.86
CA ILE A 310 -4.95 -7.79 26.04
C ILE A 310 -3.52 -7.51 26.49
N GLY A 311 -3.14 -7.96 27.67
CA GLY A 311 -1.84 -7.63 28.28
C GLY A 311 -0.62 -7.91 27.39
N VAL A 312 -0.61 -9.00 26.63
CA VAL A 312 0.47 -9.34 25.71
C VAL A 312 0.63 -8.34 24.57
N CYS A 313 -0.45 -7.67 24.14
CA CYS A 313 -0.40 -6.69 23.08
C CYS A 313 0.48 -5.47 23.40
N ALA A 314 0.72 -5.18 24.67
CA ALA A 314 1.56 -4.07 25.10
C ALA A 314 3.07 -4.37 25.00
N SER A 315 3.47 -5.64 24.99
CA SER A 315 4.86 -6.06 25.12
C SER A 315 5.39 -6.96 23.99
N VAL A 316 4.50 -7.57 23.20
CA VAL A 316 4.88 -8.49 22.13
C VAL A 316 4.26 -8.04 20.82
N THR A 317 5.08 -7.82 19.79
CA THR A 317 4.62 -7.54 18.44
C THR A 317 4.02 -8.83 17.84
N PRO A 318 2.73 -8.83 17.42
CA PRO A 318 2.15 -10.01 16.81
C PRO A 318 2.76 -10.28 15.43
N GLU A 319 3.04 -11.54 15.13
CA GLU A 319 3.47 -11.98 13.80
C GLU A 319 2.27 -12.33 12.94
N LEU A 320 2.44 -12.27 11.61
CA LEU A 320 1.43 -12.75 10.68
C LEU A 320 1.23 -14.24 10.88
N SER A 321 0.02 -14.64 11.23
CA SER A 321 -0.39 -16.03 11.44
C SER A 321 -1.59 -16.38 10.54
N LYS A 322 -1.71 -17.65 10.18
CA LYS A 322 -2.77 -18.14 9.29
C LYS A 322 -4.14 -18.04 9.95
N MET A 323 -5.06 -17.33 9.29
CA MET A 323 -6.46 -17.17 9.72
C MET A 323 -7.44 -17.94 8.83
N GLY A 324 -6.94 -18.51 7.73
CA GLY A 324 -7.70 -19.26 6.74
C GLY A 324 -6.87 -19.56 5.49
N PRO A 325 -7.48 -20.09 4.44
CA PRO A 325 -6.80 -20.33 3.17
C PRO A 325 -6.25 -19.02 2.59
N ALA A 326 -4.91 -18.90 2.48
CA ALA A 326 -4.20 -17.71 1.97
C ALA A 326 -4.55 -16.40 2.69
N HIS A 327 -5.09 -16.44 3.91
CA HIS A 327 -5.48 -15.29 4.72
C HIS A 327 -4.68 -15.29 6.03
N GLU A 328 -3.96 -14.22 6.29
CA GLU A 328 -3.07 -14.07 7.45
C GLU A 328 -3.33 -12.73 8.15
N ALA A 329 -3.21 -12.72 9.48
CA ALA A 329 -3.30 -11.48 10.26
C ALA A 329 -2.34 -11.50 11.45
N ALA A 330 -1.85 -10.31 11.80
CA ALA A 330 -0.94 -10.07 12.92
C ALA A 330 -1.73 -9.63 14.16
N CYS A 331 -2.46 -10.55 14.79
CA CYS A 331 -3.31 -10.26 15.95
C CYS A 331 -3.33 -11.43 16.94
N HIS A 332 -2.91 -11.20 18.19
CA HIS A 332 -2.91 -12.22 19.23
C HIS A 332 -4.31 -12.78 19.52
N VAL A 333 -5.32 -11.90 19.61
CA VAL A 333 -6.70 -12.29 19.90
C VAL A 333 -7.29 -13.13 18.75
N ALA A 334 -7.11 -12.67 17.51
CA ALA A 334 -7.61 -13.41 16.35
C ALA A 334 -6.91 -14.78 16.17
N ALA A 335 -5.60 -14.87 16.45
CA ALA A 335 -4.86 -16.12 16.42
C ALA A 335 -5.40 -17.11 17.46
N GLU A 336 -5.61 -16.65 18.71
CA GLU A 336 -6.17 -17.47 19.77
C GLU A 336 -7.61 -17.96 19.46
N ASP A 337 -8.43 -17.12 18.85
CA ASP A 337 -9.80 -17.53 18.43
C ASP A 337 -9.75 -18.63 17.37
N VAL A 338 -8.88 -18.49 16.36
CA VAL A 338 -8.71 -19.50 15.30
C VAL A 338 -8.17 -20.81 15.87
N GLU A 339 -7.16 -20.77 16.74
CA GLU A 339 -6.60 -21.97 17.41
C GLU A 339 -7.65 -22.72 18.23
N ARG A 340 -8.56 -21.99 18.89
CA ARG A 340 -9.65 -22.54 19.70
C ARG A 340 -10.89 -22.91 18.87
N GLY A 341 -10.88 -22.74 17.54
CA GLY A 341 -12.01 -22.97 16.66
C GLY A 341 -13.20 -22.05 16.91
N ARG A 342 -12.96 -20.85 17.48
CA ARG A 342 -13.98 -19.83 17.75
C ARG A 342 -14.10 -18.86 16.59
N PRO A 343 -15.28 -18.23 16.38
CA PRO A 343 -15.40 -17.09 15.49
C PRO A 343 -14.48 -15.95 15.97
N VAL A 344 -13.74 -15.34 15.04
CA VAL A 344 -12.88 -14.19 15.38
C VAL A 344 -13.74 -13.03 15.88
N HIS A 345 -13.39 -12.47 17.04
CA HIS A 345 -14.09 -11.37 17.67
C HIS A 345 -14.14 -10.15 16.74
N ARG A 346 -15.34 -9.54 16.64
CA ARG A 346 -15.52 -8.28 15.94
C ARG A 346 -15.32 -7.13 16.93
N ALA A 347 -14.30 -6.32 16.70
CA ALA A 347 -13.97 -5.16 17.53
C ALA A 347 -14.95 -3.99 17.32
N PHE A 348 -15.48 -3.88 16.11
CA PHE A 348 -16.36 -2.79 15.68
C PHE A 348 -17.59 -3.41 14.99
N SER A 349 -18.64 -3.67 15.77
CA SER A 349 -19.94 -4.15 15.27
C SER A 349 -21.06 -3.33 15.88
N SER A 350 -22.11 -3.09 15.11
CA SER A 350 -23.32 -2.40 15.54
C SER A 350 -24.20 -3.22 16.51
N SER A 351 -23.84 -4.47 16.84
CA SER A 351 -24.58 -5.30 17.78
C SER A 351 -23.88 -5.31 19.14
N PRO A 352 -24.58 -5.02 20.25
CA PRO A 352 -24.02 -5.15 21.59
C PRO A 352 -23.68 -6.62 21.85
N VAL A 353 -22.44 -6.90 22.24
CA VAL A 353 -22.04 -8.22 22.74
C VAL A 353 -22.83 -8.50 24.00
N ALA A 354 -23.85 -9.35 23.92
CA ALA A 354 -24.53 -9.89 25.09
C ALA A 354 -23.52 -10.76 25.87
N GLY A 355 -23.03 -10.26 27.01
CA GLY A 355 -22.28 -11.07 27.96
C GLY A 355 -20.94 -10.52 28.45
N ALA A 356 -20.89 -9.24 28.87
CA ALA A 356 -19.90 -8.81 29.85
C ALA A 356 -20.62 -8.60 31.17
N SER A 357 -20.62 -9.63 32.02
CA SER A 357 -21.09 -9.55 33.39
C SER A 357 -20.31 -8.47 34.13
N GLN A 358 -21.03 -7.41 34.53
CA GLN A 358 -20.56 -6.45 35.51
C GLN A 358 -20.28 -7.17 36.82
N SER A 359 -19.06 -7.26 37.24
CA SER A 359 -18.65 -7.64 38.56
C SER A 359 -17.50 -6.75 38.99
N SER A 360 -17.81 -5.74 39.71
CA SER A 360 -17.20 -5.27 40.97
C SER A 360 -17.58 -3.82 41.23
N ALA A 361 -18.68 -3.67 41.98
CA ALA A 361 -18.96 -2.44 42.69
C ALA A 361 -17.90 -2.24 43.79
N LEU A 362 -17.21 -1.11 43.74
CA LEU A 362 -16.39 -0.63 44.86
C LEU A 362 -17.33 -0.09 45.95
N PRO A 363 -17.06 -0.34 47.23
CA PRO A 363 -17.93 0.14 48.32
C PRO A 363 -17.74 1.64 48.56
N THR A 364 -18.83 2.37 48.58
CA THR A 364 -18.90 3.76 49.02
C THR A 364 -18.68 3.81 50.51
N SER A 365 -17.63 4.46 51.01
CA SER A 365 -17.48 4.84 52.41
C SER A 365 -18.31 6.09 52.71
N GLU A 366 -19.36 5.93 53.48
CA GLU A 366 -20.04 7.01 54.18
C GLU A 366 -19.12 7.63 55.24
N THR A 367 -18.98 8.96 55.21
CA THR A 367 -18.57 9.75 56.37
C THR A 367 -19.54 10.89 56.55
N SER A 368 -20.22 10.79 57.67
CA SER A 368 -21.16 11.72 58.29
C SER A 368 -20.53 13.07 58.68
N GLY A 369 -21.28 14.12 58.48
CA GLY A 369 -21.43 15.48 58.89
C GLY A 369 -20.43 16.17 59.83
N PRO A 370 -20.59 17.46 60.19
CA PRO A 370 -21.84 18.05 60.62
C PRO A 370 -22.18 19.47 60.12
N GLN A 371 -23.40 19.88 60.48
CA GLN A 371 -24.08 21.15 60.25
C GLN A 371 -23.35 22.37 60.85
N GLY A 372 -23.51 23.55 60.23
CA GLY A 372 -23.10 24.82 60.82
C GLY A 372 -23.45 26.05 59.99
N ARG A 373 -24.70 26.56 60.17
CA ARG A 373 -25.15 27.98 60.19
C ARG A 373 -24.65 28.97 59.14
N ALA A 374 -25.60 29.51 58.40
CA ALA A 374 -25.63 30.88 57.91
C ALA A 374 -25.70 31.89 59.09
N PRO A 375 -25.53 33.22 58.99
CA PRO A 375 -26.07 34.09 57.93
C PRO A 375 -25.26 35.35 57.58
N VAL A 376 -25.80 36.13 56.62
CA VAL A 376 -25.87 37.60 56.48
C VAL A 376 -24.56 38.36 56.05
N GLY A 377 -24.73 39.05 54.90
CA GLY A 377 -23.94 40.13 54.43
C GLY A 377 -24.13 40.32 52.93
#